data_4b50988894996af35cfdfae3ddd7f5d5
#
_entry.id   4b50988894996af35cfdfae3ddd7f5d5
#
_cell.length_a   1.000
_cell.length_b   1.000
_cell.length_c   1.000
_cell.angle_alpha   90.00
_cell.angle_beta   90.00
_cell.angle_gamma   90.00
#
_symmetry.space_group_name_H-M   'P 1'
#
loop_
_entity.id
_entity.type
_entity.pdbx_description
1 polymer ?
#
loop_
_entity_poly.entity_id
_entity_poly.type
_entity_poly.pdbx_seq_one_letter_code
_entity_poly.pdbx_strand_id
1 'polypeptide(L)' 'MEDKSYNEYGLPDWLNESIKTYTENTNKNIWDCLYCELQSDINVAEVENLITSEQAWYLREKYLGLRREDNT' A
#
# COMPACT_ATOMS: atom_id res chain seq x y z
N MET A 1 6.76 -4.92 -21.22
CA MET A 1 6.13 -4.97 -19.91
C MET A 1 5.94 -3.57 -19.39
N GLU A 2 4.75 -3.30 -18.92
CA GLU A 2 4.43 -1.96 -18.51
C GLU A 2 4.92 -1.68 -17.09
N ASP A 3 5.65 -0.59 -16.92
CA ASP A 3 6.14 -0.19 -15.62
C ASP A 3 5.11 0.73 -14.99
N LYS A 4 4.53 0.30 -13.88
CA LYS A 4 3.51 1.08 -13.20
C LYS A 4 4.03 1.76 -11.95
N SER A 5 5.35 1.91 -11.84
CA SER A 5 5.92 2.52 -10.65
C SER A 5 5.47 3.97 -10.46
N TYR A 6 4.92 4.60 -11.51
CA TYR A 6 4.36 5.94 -11.37
C TYR A 6 3.25 6.00 -10.32
N ASN A 7 2.66 4.87 -9.99
CA ASN A 7 1.64 4.82 -8.95
C ASN A 7 2.17 5.11 -7.56
N GLU A 8 3.50 5.13 -7.41
CA GLU A 8 4.09 5.45 -6.13
C GLU A 8 4.40 6.93 -5.96
N TYR A 9 4.11 7.73 -6.97
CA TYR A 9 4.35 9.16 -6.88
C TYR A 9 3.09 9.87 -6.42
N GLY A 10 3.28 10.99 -5.74
CA GLY A 10 2.14 11.79 -5.30
C GLY A 10 1.42 11.23 -4.09
N LEU A 11 2.04 10.31 -3.38
CA LEU A 11 1.43 9.75 -2.19
C LEU A 11 1.59 10.70 -1.01
N PRO A 12 0.62 10.71 -0.07
CA PRO A 12 0.78 11.51 1.15
C PRO A 12 2.04 11.09 1.91
N ASP A 13 2.66 12.04 2.60
CA ASP A 13 3.89 11.77 3.33
C ASP A 13 3.69 10.67 4.37
N TRP A 14 2.56 10.71 5.10
CA TRP A 14 2.31 9.71 6.13
C TRP A 14 2.14 8.31 5.53
N LEU A 15 1.65 8.23 4.29
CA LEU A 15 1.52 6.94 3.63
C LEU A 15 2.89 6.43 3.19
N ASN A 16 3.73 7.32 2.68
CA ASN A 16 5.10 6.96 2.33
C ASN A 16 5.86 6.46 3.56
N GLU A 17 5.64 7.09 4.71
CA GLU A 17 6.29 6.64 5.94
C GLU A 17 5.81 5.26 6.36
N SER A 18 4.53 5.00 6.22
CA SER A 18 3.99 3.67 6.54
C SER A 18 4.59 2.60 5.64
N ILE A 19 4.71 2.90 4.36
CA ILE A 19 5.30 1.97 3.42
C ILE A 19 6.76 1.72 3.78
N LYS A 20 7.49 2.78 4.09
CA LYS A 20 8.89 2.66 4.45
C LYS A 20 9.07 1.82 5.70
N THR A 21 8.28 2.08 6.72
CA THR A 21 8.34 1.33 7.97
C THR A 21 8.07 -0.14 7.70
N TYR A 22 7.06 -0.42 6.90
CA TYR A 22 6.71 -1.80 6.57
C TYR A 22 7.84 -2.51 5.81
N THR A 23 8.40 -1.86 4.81
CA THR A 23 9.38 -2.49 3.96
C THR A 23 10.74 -2.65 4.64
N GLU A 24 11.05 -1.77 5.59
CA GLU A 24 12.33 -1.83 6.31
C GLU A 24 12.26 -2.66 7.58
N ASN A 25 11.09 -3.16 7.92
CA ASN A 25 10.93 -3.94 9.12
C ASN A 25 11.62 -5.30 9.00
N THR A 26 12.43 -5.62 10.01
CA THR A 26 13.08 -6.92 10.07
C THR A 26 12.58 -7.75 11.24
N ASN A 27 11.66 -7.20 12.03
CA ASN A 27 11.15 -7.87 13.22
C ASN A 27 9.87 -8.62 12.88
N LYS A 28 9.96 -9.94 12.81
CA LYS A 28 8.81 -10.76 12.43
C LYS A 28 7.70 -10.74 13.46
N ASN A 29 8.01 -10.36 14.69
CA ASN A 29 7.00 -10.35 15.75
C ASN A 29 5.99 -9.24 15.57
N ILE A 30 6.35 -8.17 14.86
CA ILE A 30 5.43 -7.05 14.64
C ILE A 30 4.98 -6.97 13.19
N TRP A 31 5.37 -7.97 12.38
CA TRP A 31 5.02 -7.93 10.95
C TRP A 31 3.52 -7.83 10.73
N ASP A 32 2.74 -8.62 11.46
CA ASP A 32 1.29 -8.61 11.30
C ASP A 32 0.69 -7.25 11.62
N CYS A 33 1.22 -6.59 12.66
CA CYS A 33 0.74 -5.27 13.03
C CYS A 33 1.02 -4.27 11.93
N LEU A 34 2.23 -4.31 11.38
CA LEU A 34 2.59 -3.38 10.31
C LEU A 34 1.81 -3.66 9.04
N TYR A 35 1.53 -4.93 8.77
CA TYR A 35 0.71 -5.31 7.62
C TYR A 35 -0.69 -4.68 7.74
N CYS A 36 -1.32 -4.87 8.89
CA CYS A 36 -2.66 -4.32 9.10
C CYS A 36 -2.64 -2.80 9.08
N GLU A 37 -1.61 -2.19 9.65
CA GLU A 37 -1.50 -0.75 9.68
C GLU A 37 -1.36 -0.18 8.27
N LEU A 38 -0.51 -0.78 7.46
CA LEU A 38 -0.32 -0.31 6.10
C LEU A 38 -1.60 -0.49 5.28
N GLN A 39 -2.28 -1.63 5.44
CA GLN A 39 -3.53 -1.85 4.75
C GLN A 39 -4.57 -0.80 5.11
N SER A 40 -4.65 -0.48 6.39
CA SER A 40 -5.57 0.54 6.88
C SER A 40 -5.23 1.91 6.30
N ASP A 41 -3.95 2.24 6.28
CA ASP A 41 -3.51 3.53 5.77
C ASP A 41 -3.83 3.67 4.28
N ILE A 42 -3.63 2.59 3.51
CA ILE A 42 -3.99 2.60 2.09
C ILE A 42 -5.48 2.81 1.93
N ASN A 43 -6.29 2.12 2.74
CA ASN A 43 -7.74 2.27 2.68
C ASN A 43 -8.17 3.70 2.98
N VAL A 44 -7.60 4.30 4.00
CA VAL A 44 -7.95 5.67 4.38
C VAL A 44 -7.59 6.61 3.24
N ALA A 45 -6.41 6.46 2.66
CA ALA A 45 -5.98 7.33 1.58
C ALA A 45 -6.91 7.21 0.38
N GLU A 46 -7.36 6.00 0.09
CA GLU A 46 -8.27 5.79 -1.04
C GLU A 46 -9.64 6.39 -0.76
N VAL A 47 -10.17 6.16 0.44
CA VAL A 47 -11.50 6.66 0.80
C VAL A 47 -11.53 8.19 0.80
N GLU A 48 -10.44 8.82 1.23
CA GLU A 48 -10.37 10.27 1.28
C GLU A 48 -9.92 10.88 -0.04
N ASN A 49 -9.77 10.05 -1.06
CA ASN A 49 -9.38 10.52 -2.41
C ASN A 49 -8.01 11.16 -2.46
N LEU A 50 -7.13 10.76 -1.56
CA LEU A 50 -5.75 11.21 -1.58
C LEU A 50 -4.93 10.42 -2.60
N ILE A 51 -5.38 9.20 -2.90
CA ILE A 51 -4.80 8.39 -3.95
C ILE A 51 -5.95 7.79 -4.77
N THR A 52 -5.63 7.32 -5.96
CA THR A 52 -6.63 6.69 -6.82
C THR A 52 -6.80 5.22 -6.44
N SER A 53 -7.89 4.63 -6.92
CA SER A 53 -8.11 3.19 -6.72
C SER A 53 -6.98 2.38 -7.34
N GLU A 54 -6.48 2.82 -8.49
CA GLU A 54 -5.38 2.15 -9.14
C GLU A 54 -4.12 2.19 -8.27
N GLN A 55 -3.83 3.34 -7.68
CA GLN A 55 -2.70 3.47 -6.78
C GLN A 55 -2.87 2.57 -5.55
N ALA A 56 -4.08 2.54 -5.00
CA ALA A 56 -4.34 1.73 -3.82
C ALA A 56 -4.10 0.25 -4.12
N TRP A 57 -4.61 -0.23 -5.24
CA TRP A 57 -4.42 -1.63 -5.60
C TRP A 57 -2.98 -1.95 -5.97
N TYR A 58 -2.29 -1.01 -6.60
CA TYR A 58 -0.88 -1.18 -6.89
C TYR A 58 -0.09 -1.41 -5.60
N LEU A 59 -0.36 -0.59 -4.57
CA LEU A 59 0.34 -0.71 -3.30
C LEU A 59 -0.02 -2.01 -2.58
N ARG A 60 -1.29 -2.39 -2.62
CA ARG A 60 -1.72 -3.63 -2.00
C ARG A 60 -1.05 -4.84 -2.63
N GLU A 61 -0.96 -4.83 -3.95
CA GLU A 61 -0.35 -5.96 -4.65
C GLU A 61 1.15 -6.01 -4.42
N LYS A 62 1.79 -4.85 -4.46
CA LYS A 62 3.24 -4.82 -4.37
C LYS A 62 3.75 -5.12 -2.97
N TYR A 63 3.12 -4.53 -1.96
CA TYR A 63 3.64 -4.60 -0.60
C TYR A 63 2.91 -5.62 0.28
N LEU A 64 1.64 -5.82 0.05
CA LEU A 64 0.83 -6.70 0.89
C LEU A 64 0.55 -8.04 0.25
N GLY A 65 0.87 -8.19 -1.02
CA GLY A 65 0.62 -9.44 -1.72
C GLY A 65 -0.84 -9.72 -1.97
N LEU A 66 -1.70 -8.70 -1.86
CA LEU A 66 -3.11 -8.87 -2.11
C LEU A 66 -3.39 -8.71 -3.59
N ARG A 67 -4.31 -9.53 -4.10
CA ARG A 67 -4.68 -9.41 -5.50
C ARG A 67 -6.05 -8.81 -5.62
N ARG A 68 -6.20 -7.93 -6.58
CA ARG A 68 -7.50 -7.40 -6.90
C ARG A 68 -8.31 -8.55 -7.49
N GLU A 69 -9.38 -8.89 -6.80
CA GLU A 69 -10.21 -9.95 -7.29
C GLU A 69 -10.98 -9.49 -8.46
N ASP A 70 -10.70 -10.10 -9.55
CA ASP A 70 -11.37 -9.77 -10.73
C ASP A 70 -12.44 -10.78 -10.92
N ASN A 71 -13.41 -10.69 -10.12
CA ASN A 71 -14.43 -11.66 -10.15
C ASN A 71 -15.31 -11.55 -11.28
N THR A 72 -14.84 -12.08 -12.26
CA THR A 72 -15.75 -12.10 -13.36
C THR A 72 -16.44 -13.42 -13.46
#